data_4281d3d0c9b569c7553528734126b5f9
#
_entry.id   4281d3d0c9b569c7553528734126b5f9
#
_cell.length_a   1.000
_cell.length_b   1.000
_cell.length_c   1.000
_cell.angle_alpha   90.00
_cell.angle_beta   90.00
_cell.angle_gamma   90.00
#
_symmetry.space_group_name_H-M   'P 1'
#
loop_
_entity.id
_entity.type
_entity.pdbx_description
1 polymer ?
#
loop_
_entity_poly.entity_id
_entity_poly.type
_entity_poly.pdbx_seq_one_letter_code
_entity_poly.pdbx_strand_id
1 'polypeptide(L)'
;MPDQEKEISVAEAIMQPLDDKVNRNSKDSVFCELFSRPEYFLELYKVLHPEDTDVTANDLTLVTLSSLMLKERYNDLGILVRDRLLVMVEAQSVFTMNILVRFLLYLAETYNRYINRMNLNVYGTKKVSVPMPELYVIYHGDRGDRPDEIRLSKEIFGLANPTDAFVDVKAKIIYDSKQGDIINQYVTFARAFDSQIALYGYTQKAVDETIRICKDQNVLSAFLAEEEVATIMFTMADEEKARKFWEEELKSESEMKGEERGLLKSIRALMKSMQWNANQAMDALQIPAADRSIYASML
;
A
#
# COMPACT_ATOMS: atom_id res chain seq x y z
N MET A 1 -6.16 -8.87 -50.00
CA MET A 1 -7.09 -8.40 -48.95
C MET A 1 -6.20 -7.90 -47.84
N PRO A 2 -6.25 -6.63 -47.43
CA PRO A 2 -5.48 -6.17 -46.30
C PRO A 2 -6.14 -6.73 -45.01
N ASP A 3 -5.32 -7.33 -44.16
CA ASP A 3 -5.68 -7.74 -42.82
C ASP A 3 -6.27 -6.54 -42.09
N GLN A 4 -7.50 -6.68 -41.60
CA GLN A 4 -8.07 -5.78 -40.62
C GLN A 4 -7.31 -6.03 -39.32
N GLU A 5 -6.27 -5.26 -39.06
CA GLU A 5 -5.69 -5.14 -37.73
C GLU A 5 -6.83 -4.69 -36.79
N LYS A 6 -7.25 -5.56 -35.89
CA LYS A 6 -8.19 -5.24 -34.84
C LYS A 6 -7.54 -4.13 -33.98
N GLU A 7 -8.09 -2.93 -34.04
CA GLU A 7 -7.71 -1.87 -33.11
C GLU A 7 -8.01 -2.35 -31.67
N ILE A 8 -6.96 -2.67 -30.93
CA ILE A 8 -7.06 -3.04 -29.51
C ILE A 8 -7.37 -1.75 -28.75
N SER A 9 -8.42 -1.75 -27.95
CA SER A 9 -8.76 -0.59 -27.12
C SER A 9 -7.70 -0.34 -26.05
N VAL A 10 -7.58 0.91 -25.58
CA VAL A 10 -6.68 1.29 -24.47
C VAL A 10 -6.93 0.42 -23.24
N ALA A 11 -8.19 0.12 -22.96
CA ALA A 11 -8.62 -0.75 -21.89
C ALA A 11 -8.08 -2.17 -22.03
N GLU A 12 -8.27 -2.80 -23.21
CA GLU A 12 -7.76 -4.15 -23.48
C GLU A 12 -6.23 -4.22 -23.42
N ALA A 13 -5.54 -3.14 -23.82
CA ALA A 13 -4.08 -3.07 -23.76
C ALA A 13 -3.52 -3.09 -22.33
N ILE A 14 -4.30 -2.69 -21.32
CA ILE A 14 -3.87 -2.62 -19.93
C ILE A 14 -4.38 -3.81 -19.09
N MET A 15 -5.51 -4.44 -19.47
CA MET A 15 -6.29 -5.34 -18.63
C MET A 15 -5.83 -6.79 -18.50
N GLN A 16 -5.14 -7.41 -19.46
CA GLN A 16 -4.91 -8.86 -19.36
C GLN A 16 -3.72 -9.24 -18.48
N PRO A 17 -3.89 -10.22 -17.56
CA PRO A 17 -2.80 -10.77 -16.78
C PRO A 17 -1.82 -11.54 -17.67
N LEU A 18 -0.55 -11.50 -17.33
CA LEU A 18 0.50 -12.32 -17.96
C LEU A 18 0.50 -13.77 -17.47
N ASP A 19 -0.26 -14.09 -16.40
CA ASP A 19 -0.41 -15.46 -15.89
C ASP A 19 -1.64 -15.55 -14.95
N ASP A 20 -2.51 -16.53 -15.21
CA ASP A 20 -3.78 -16.76 -14.46
C ASP A 20 -3.59 -17.12 -12.97
N LYS A 21 -2.35 -17.30 -12.52
CA LYS A 21 -2.03 -17.72 -11.15
C LYS A 21 -1.80 -16.59 -10.14
N VAL A 22 -1.66 -15.34 -10.60
CA VAL A 22 -1.25 -14.22 -9.72
C VAL A 22 -2.44 -13.40 -9.18
N ASN A 23 -3.66 -13.59 -9.68
CA ASN A 23 -4.71 -12.57 -9.57
C ASN A 23 -5.80 -12.79 -8.52
N ARG A 24 -5.67 -13.76 -7.62
CA ARG A 24 -6.68 -13.94 -6.54
C ARG A 24 -6.45 -13.05 -5.31
N ASN A 25 -5.28 -12.45 -5.17
CA ASN A 25 -4.87 -11.75 -3.93
C ASN A 25 -5.08 -10.22 -3.93
N SER A 26 -5.46 -9.60 -5.05
CA SER A 26 -5.64 -8.14 -5.11
C SER A 26 -7.04 -7.64 -4.68
N LYS A 27 -7.99 -8.55 -4.48
CA LYS A 27 -9.37 -8.23 -4.06
C LYS A 27 -9.60 -8.37 -2.54
N ASP A 28 -8.54 -8.64 -1.78
CA ASP A 28 -8.68 -9.07 -0.40
C ASP A 28 -8.82 -7.91 0.60
N SER A 29 -9.00 -6.67 0.15
CA SER A 29 -9.31 -5.55 1.02
C SER A 29 -10.68 -4.96 0.73
N VAL A 30 -11.33 -4.46 1.77
CA VAL A 30 -12.62 -3.76 1.64
C VAL A 30 -12.49 -2.55 0.70
N PHE A 31 -11.34 -1.88 0.69
CA PHE A 31 -11.04 -0.78 -0.23
C PHE A 31 -11.09 -1.24 -1.69
N CYS A 32 -10.34 -2.29 -2.01
CA CYS A 32 -10.29 -2.83 -3.36
C CYS A 32 -11.65 -3.41 -3.76
N GLU A 33 -12.36 -4.12 -2.88
CA GLU A 33 -13.67 -4.68 -3.16
C GLU A 33 -14.70 -3.58 -3.44
N LEU A 34 -14.75 -2.54 -2.60
CA LEU A 34 -15.68 -1.42 -2.78
C LEU A 34 -15.42 -0.68 -4.10
N PHE A 35 -14.18 -0.21 -4.31
CA PHE A 35 -13.86 0.67 -5.44
C PHE A 35 -13.51 -0.08 -6.74
N SER A 36 -13.49 -1.40 -6.75
CA SER A 36 -13.48 -2.16 -8.01
C SER A 36 -14.87 -2.27 -8.65
N ARG A 37 -15.93 -1.96 -7.91
CA ARG A 37 -17.31 -1.98 -8.43
C ARG A 37 -17.60 -0.68 -9.16
N PRO A 38 -18.07 -0.74 -10.42
CA PRO A 38 -18.23 0.44 -11.27
C PRO A 38 -19.12 1.52 -10.67
N GLU A 39 -20.18 1.14 -9.95
CA GLU A 39 -21.12 2.07 -9.31
C GLU A 39 -20.44 2.92 -8.23
N TYR A 40 -19.69 2.31 -7.31
CA TYR A 40 -18.99 3.03 -6.23
C TYR A 40 -17.79 3.80 -6.75
N PHE A 41 -17.09 3.25 -7.76
CA PHE A 41 -15.99 3.99 -8.37
C PHE A 41 -16.51 5.21 -9.14
N LEU A 42 -17.64 5.12 -9.82
CA LEU A 42 -18.22 6.27 -10.49
C LEU A 42 -18.58 7.39 -9.50
N GLU A 43 -19.13 7.03 -8.34
CA GLU A 43 -19.37 8.01 -7.27
C GLU A 43 -18.06 8.66 -6.80
N LEU A 44 -17.02 7.85 -6.55
CA LEU A 44 -15.71 8.32 -6.18
C LEU A 44 -15.11 9.26 -7.25
N TYR A 45 -15.17 8.86 -8.53
CA TYR A 45 -14.70 9.68 -9.64
C TYR A 45 -15.39 11.04 -9.70
N LYS A 46 -16.71 11.08 -9.53
CA LYS A 46 -17.48 12.33 -9.51
C LYS A 46 -17.17 13.23 -8.32
N VAL A 47 -16.75 12.67 -7.20
CA VAL A 47 -16.24 13.46 -6.06
C VAL A 47 -14.91 14.10 -6.38
N LEU A 48 -14.01 13.37 -7.06
CA LEU A 48 -12.68 13.84 -7.45
C LEU A 48 -12.72 14.81 -8.64
N HIS A 49 -13.68 14.60 -9.55
CA HIS A 49 -13.86 15.33 -10.82
C HIS A 49 -15.30 15.80 -11.00
N PRO A 50 -15.76 16.76 -10.17
CA PRO A 50 -17.14 17.26 -10.26
C PRO A 50 -17.47 17.96 -11.57
N GLU A 51 -16.44 18.35 -12.33
CA GLU A 51 -16.56 18.93 -13.66
C GLU A 51 -16.92 17.93 -14.77
N ASP A 52 -16.56 16.65 -14.59
CA ASP A 52 -16.75 15.58 -15.59
C ASP A 52 -18.14 14.92 -15.41
N THR A 53 -19.19 15.67 -15.70
CA THR A 53 -20.60 15.23 -15.43
C THR A 53 -21.11 14.17 -16.38
N ASP A 54 -20.47 13.96 -17.54
CA ASP A 54 -20.86 13.04 -18.59
C ASP A 54 -20.21 11.65 -18.51
N VAL A 55 -19.33 11.43 -17.52
CA VAL A 55 -18.73 10.12 -17.27
C VAL A 55 -19.75 9.15 -16.70
N THR A 56 -19.79 7.95 -17.27
CA THR A 56 -20.66 6.84 -16.92
C THR A 56 -19.86 5.61 -16.51
N ALA A 57 -20.52 4.60 -15.95
CA ALA A 57 -19.86 3.33 -15.60
C ALA A 57 -19.22 2.62 -16.81
N ASN A 58 -19.71 2.86 -18.03
CA ASN A 58 -19.14 2.28 -19.25
C ASN A 58 -17.80 2.90 -19.66
N ASP A 59 -17.46 4.07 -19.13
CA ASP A 59 -16.17 4.73 -19.37
C ASP A 59 -15.06 4.23 -18.43
N LEU A 60 -15.38 3.33 -17.49
CA LEU A 60 -14.51 2.84 -16.44
C LEU A 60 -13.94 1.47 -16.80
N THR A 61 -12.65 1.28 -16.60
CA THR A 61 -12.00 0.00 -16.79
C THR A 61 -11.00 -0.26 -15.68
N LEU A 62 -11.22 -1.35 -14.93
CA LEU A 62 -10.29 -1.76 -13.88
C LEU A 62 -8.95 -2.19 -14.48
N VAL A 63 -7.87 -1.67 -13.94
CA VAL A 63 -6.50 -1.95 -14.37
C VAL A 63 -5.79 -2.75 -13.28
N THR A 64 -5.23 -3.89 -13.64
CA THR A 64 -4.40 -4.66 -12.71
C THR A 64 -3.06 -3.96 -12.49
N LEU A 65 -2.82 -3.48 -11.28
CA LEU A 65 -1.50 -3.03 -10.85
C LEU A 65 -0.70 -4.26 -10.45
N SER A 66 0.35 -4.61 -11.20
CA SER A 66 1.19 -5.73 -10.77
C SER A 66 2.18 -5.29 -9.72
N SER A 67 2.22 -6.04 -8.64
CA SER A 67 3.29 -5.96 -7.66
C SER A 67 4.55 -6.64 -8.22
N LEU A 68 5.49 -5.83 -8.69
CA LEU A 68 6.78 -6.32 -9.23
C LEU A 68 7.72 -6.89 -8.17
N MET A 69 7.53 -6.61 -6.90
CA MET A 69 8.58 -6.82 -5.93
C MET A 69 8.22 -7.58 -4.64
N LEU A 70 6.97 -7.73 -4.26
CA LEU A 70 6.67 -8.37 -2.97
C LEU A 70 5.38 -9.19 -3.04
N LYS A 71 5.38 -10.33 -2.39
CA LYS A 71 4.21 -11.16 -2.08
C LYS A 71 3.24 -10.49 -1.09
N GLU A 72 3.39 -9.19 -0.87
CA GLU A 72 2.57 -8.44 0.07
C GLU A 72 1.34 -7.86 -0.64
N ARG A 73 0.20 -8.04 -0.02
CA ARG A 73 -1.08 -7.50 -0.44
C ARG A 73 -1.07 -6.00 -0.24
N TYR A 74 -1.19 -5.26 -1.33
CA TYR A 74 -1.35 -3.82 -1.26
C TYR A 74 -2.79 -3.46 -1.60
N ASN A 75 -3.37 -2.57 -0.81
CA ASN A 75 -4.67 -1.96 -1.05
C ASN A 75 -4.54 -0.89 -2.15
N ASP A 76 -4.10 -1.33 -3.33
CA ASP A 76 -3.78 -0.45 -4.44
C ASP A 76 -4.69 -0.77 -5.62
N LEU A 77 -5.35 0.25 -6.14
CA LEU A 77 -6.34 0.15 -7.20
C LEU A 77 -5.93 1.03 -8.39
N GLY A 78 -5.95 0.47 -9.59
CA GLY A 78 -5.78 1.21 -10.83
C GLY A 78 -7.05 1.16 -11.66
N ILE A 79 -7.51 2.32 -12.14
CA ILE A 79 -8.69 2.41 -12.99
C ILE A 79 -8.42 3.39 -14.13
N LEU A 80 -8.70 2.93 -15.35
CA LEU A 80 -8.68 3.77 -16.53
C LEU A 80 -10.07 4.39 -16.70
N VAL A 81 -10.10 5.71 -16.80
CA VAL A 81 -11.29 6.49 -17.14
C VAL A 81 -10.98 7.25 -18.41
N ARG A 82 -11.49 6.78 -19.55
CA ARG A 82 -11.16 7.32 -20.87
C ARG A 82 -9.63 7.33 -21.12
N ASP A 83 -8.99 8.51 -21.13
CA ASP A 83 -7.54 8.71 -21.31
C ASP A 83 -6.77 9.01 -20.02
N ARG A 84 -7.42 8.86 -18.85
CA ARG A 84 -6.83 9.07 -17.52
C ARG A 84 -6.63 7.75 -16.80
N LEU A 85 -5.46 7.55 -16.24
CA LEU A 85 -5.15 6.41 -15.36
C LEU A 85 -5.13 6.86 -13.91
N LEU A 86 -6.18 6.54 -13.17
CA LEU A 86 -6.22 6.78 -11.73
C LEU A 86 -5.54 5.62 -11.01
N VAL A 87 -4.55 5.94 -10.19
CA VAL A 87 -3.92 4.98 -9.27
C VAL A 87 -4.21 5.44 -7.86
N MET A 88 -4.90 4.60 -7.12
CA MET A 88 -5.34 4.89 -5.75
C MET A 88 -4.71 3.91 -4.79
N VAL A 89 -4.22 4.43 -3.70
CA VAL A 89 -3.64 3.66 -2.61
C VAL A 89 -4.35 4.00 -1.31
N GLU A 90 -4.80 2.99 -0.60
CA GLU A 90 -5.21 3.15 0.79
C GLU A 90 -3.97 3.22 1.68
N ALA A 91 -3.81 4.30 2.42
CA ALA A 91 -2.83 4.40 3.50
C ALA A 91 -3.54 4.22 4.83
N GLN A 92 -3.34 3.06 5.45
CA GLN A 92 -3.87 2.73 6.77
C GLN A 92 -3.18 3.53 7.88
N SER A 93 -2.97 2.96 9.04
CA SER A 93 -2.43 3.63 10.24
C SER A 93 -1.02 4.19 10.08
N VAL A 94 -0.21 3.69 9.15
CA VAL A 94 1.17 4.16 8.92
C VAL A 94 1.32 4.75 7.54
N PHE A 95 1.38 6.08 7.50
CA PHE A 95 1.66 6.81 6.27
C PHE A 95 3.19 6.92 6.06
N THR A 96 3.69 6.29 5.01
CA THR A 96 5.10 6.37 4.63
C THR A 96 5.28 7.06 3.28
N MET A 97 6.30 7.92 3.16
CA MET A 97 6.64 8.58 1.89
C MET A 97 7.12 7.60 0.81
N ASN A 98 7.44 6.35 1.16
CA ASN A 98 7.75 5.30 0.19
C ASN A 98 6.62 5.03 -0.82
N ILE A 99 5.38 5.47 -0.52
CA ILE A 99 4.25 5.42 -1.45
C ILE A 99 4.55 6.13 -2.78
N LEU A 100 5.36 7.19 -2.76
CA LEU A 100 5.77 7.91 -3.97
C LEU A 100 6.67 7.06 -4.87
N VAL A 101 7.55 6.26 -4.27
CA VAL A 101 8.38 5.29 -5.00
C VAL A 101 7.51 4.17 -5.57
N ARG A 102 6.51 3.68 -4.81
CA ARG A 102 5.55 2.69 -5.29
C ARG A 102 4.77 3.21 -6.50
N PHE A 103 4.27 4.44 -6.46
CA PHE A 103 3.59 5.06 -7.60
C PHE A 103 4.47 5.11 -8.85
N LEU A 104 5.75 5.47 -8.70
CA LEU A 104 6.69 5.47 -9.83
C LEU A 104 6.82 4.07 -10.46
N LEU A 105 6.95 3.03 -9.63
CA LEU A 105 7.05 1.64 -10.09
C LEU A 105 5.75 1.17 -10.76
N TYR A 106 4.58 1.49 -10.20
CA TYR A 106 3.28 1.14 -10.79
C TYR A 106 3.08 1.79 -12.15
N LEU A 107 3.41 3.08 -12.29
CA LEU A 107 3.32 3.79 -13.56
C LEU A 107 4.25 3.18 -14.61
N ALA A 108 5.51 2.93 -14.24
CA ALA A 108 6.49 2.36 -15.16
C ALA A 108 6.03 1.00 -15.71
N GLU A 109 5.54 0.11 -14.85
CA GLU A 109 5.05 -1.20 -15.26
C GLU A 109 3.75 -1.12 -16.07
N THR A 110 2.80 -0.30 -15.63
CA THR A 110 1.52 -0.12 -16.34
C THR A 110 1.76 0.42 -17.75
N TYR A 111 2.62 1.42 -17.90
CA TYR A 111 2.97 1.97 -19.21
C TYR A 111 3.78 0.99 -20.05
N ASN A 112 4.69 0.22 -19.46
CA ASN A 112 5.42 -0.81 -20.20
C ASN A 112 4.45 -1.84 -20.82
N ARG A 113 3.46 -2.31 -20.06
CA ARG A 113 2.42 -3.21 -20.59
C ARG A 113 1.58 -2.56 -21.66
N TYR A 114 1.12 -1.34 -21.41
CA TYR A 114 0.35 -0.58 -22.39
C TYR A 114 1.09 -0.44 -23.73
N ILE A 115 2.36 0.02 -23.70
CA ILE A 115 3.22 0.20 -24.87
C ILE A 115 3.37 -1.11 -25.63
N ASN A 116 3.65 -2.22 -24.94
CA ASN A 116 3.84 -3.52 -25.57
C ASN A 116 2.55 -4.04 -26.24
N ARG A 117 1.40 -3.91 -25.58
CA ARG A 117 0.12 -4.40 -26.11
C ARG A 117 -0.42 -3.58 -27.26
N MET A 118 -0.22 -2.27 -27.21
CA MET A 118 -0.57 -1.37 -28.29
C MET A 118 0.47 -1.40 -29.42
N ASN A 119 1.49 -2.25 -29.32
CA ASN A 119 2.60 -2.35 -30.27
C ASN A 119 3.23 -1.00 -30.60
N LEU A 120 3.38 -0.14 -29.59
CA LEU A 120 3.92 1.21 -29.76
C LEU A 120 5.45 1.17 -29.82
N ASN A 121 6.03 1.79 -30.84
CA ASN A 121 7.48 1.85 -30.98
C ASN A 121 8.06 3.10 -30.30
N VAL A 122 8.58 2.95 -29.10
CA VAL A 122 9.21 4.04 -28.33
C VAL A 122 10.56 4.50 -28.89
N TYR A 123 11.16 3.71 -29.79
CA TYR A 123 12.41 4.05 -30.48
C TYR A 123 12.18 4.68 -31.85
N GLY A 124 10.91 4.76 -32.29
CA GLY A 124 10.54 5.36 -33.56
C GLY A 124 10.48 6.88 -33.47
N THR A 125 10.22 7.51 -34.62
CA THR A 125 10.08 8.97 -34.75
C THR A 125 8.67 9.48 -34.38
N LYS A 126 7.67 8.59 -34.37
CA LYS A 126 6.28 8.94 -34.06
C LYS A 126 6.14 9.06 -32.54
N LYS A 127 5.55 10.18 -32.07
CA LYS A 127 5.26 10.39 -30.65
C LYS A 127 4.33 9.31 -30.13
N VAL A 128 4.73 8.65 -29.03
CA VAL A 128 3.90 7.72 -28.28
C VAL A 128 3.04 8.50 -27.29
N SER A 129 1.75 8.22 -27.23
CA SER A 129 0.82 8.75 -26.24
C SER A 129 0.47 7.65 -25.23
N VAL A 130 0.46 8.01 -23.95
CA VAL A 130 0.03 7.14 -22.85
C VAL A 130 -1.06 7.85 -22.04
N PRO A 131 -1.93 7.12 -21.32
CA PRO A 131 -2.95 7.73 -20.46
C PRO A 131 -2.31 8.65 -19.42
N MET A 132 -2.95 9.79 -19.15
CA MET A 132 -2.47 10.74 -18.15
C MET A 132 -2.65 10.17 -16.74
N PRO A 133 -1.60 10.08 -15.90
CA PRO A 133 -1.72 9.50 -14.57
C PRO A 133 -2.26 10.51 -13.56
N GLU A 134 -3.15 10.03 -12.69
CA GLU A 134 -3.62 10.76 -11.52
C GLU A 134 -3.44 9.87 -10.29
N LEU A 135 -2.73 10.36 -9.27
CA LEU A 135 -2.28 9.59 -8.13
C LEU A 135 -2.93 10.11 -6.86
N TYR A 136 -3.61 9.21 -6.14
CA TYR A 136 -4.36 9.54 -4.94
C TYR A 136 -3.99 8.61 -3.78
N VAL A 137 -3.96 9.17 -2.58
CA VAL A 137 -3.83 8.44 -1.33
C VAL A 137 -5.05 8.75 -0.47
N ILE A 138 -5.84 7.76 -0.11
CA ILE A 138 -6.89 7.91 0.89
C ILE A 138 -6.31 7.53 2.24
N TYR A 139 -6.27 8.49 3.16
CA TYR A 139 -5.67 8.32 4.49
C TYR A 139 -6.69 8.61 5.59
N HIS A 140 -7.06 7.59 6.35
CA HIS A 140 -8.04 7.70 7.44
C HIS A 140 -7.42 7.78 8.84
N GLY A 141 -6.08 7.61 8.95
CA GLY A 141 -5.36 7.70 10.22
C GLY A 141 -5.29 9.11 10.79
N ASP A 142 -4.74 9.23 11.99
CA ASP A 142 -4.51 10.51 12.66
C ASP A 142 -3.06 10.95 12.44
N ARG A 143 -2.88 12.06 11.73
CA ARG A 143 -1.59 12.69 11.44
C ARG A 143 -1.64 14.16 11.80
N GLY A 144 -0.66 14.64 12.55
CA GLY A 144 -0.59 16.04 12.98
C GLY A 144 -0.41 17.04 11.85
N ASP A 145 0.39 16.68 10.82
CA ASP A 145 0.51 17.43 9.58
C ASP A 145 -0.40 16.79 8.51
N ARG A 146 -1.15 17.60 7.80
CA ARG A 146 -2.09 17.16 6.76
C ARG A 146 -1.80 17.84 5.43
N PRO A 147 -0.70 17.46 4.75
CA PRO A 147 -0.43 18.00 3.42
C PRO A 147 -1.48 17.48 2.43
N ASP A 148 -2.03 18.38 1.60
CA ASP A 148 -2.95 18.01 0.53
C ASP A 148 -2.25 17.28 -0.62
N GLU A 149 -0.94 17.45 -0.72
CA GLU A 149 -0.11 16.95 -1.80
C GLU A 149 1.27 16.55 -1.29
N ILE A 150 1.80 15.45 -1.80
CA ILE A 150 3.17 15.00 -1.58
C ILE A 150 3.91 14.86 -2.91
N ARG A 151 5.22 15.07 -2.90
CA ARG A 151 6.07 15.04 -4.10
C ARG A 151 7.34 14.24 -3.89
N LEU A 152 7.68 13.41 -4.88
CA LEU A 152 8.91 12.61 -4.89
C LEU A 152 10.15 13.50 -4.78
N SER A 153 10.17 14.62 -5.51
CA SER A 153 11.25 15.61 -5.50
C SER A 153 11.55 16.14 -4.11
N LYS A 154 10.52 16.43 -3.33
CA LYS A 154 10.64 16.98 -1.97
C LYS A 154 10.89 15.89 -0.93
N GLU A 155 10.04 14.88 -0.89
CA GLU A 155 9.97 13.93 0.22
C GLU A 155 11.06 12.84 0.14
N ILE A 156 11.48 12.47 -1.07
CA ILE A 156 12.47 11.41 -1.30
C ILE A 156 13.83 11.98 -1.71
N PHE A 157 13.84 12.95 -2.64
CA PHE A 157 15.10 13.55 -3.11
C PHE A 157 15.57 14.71 -2.24
N GLY A 158 14.73 15.22 -1.33
CA GLY A 158 15.09 16.31 -0.40
C GLY A 158 15.30 17.67 -1.08
N LEU A 159 14.73 17.89 -2.27
CA LEU A 159 14.89 19.15 -3.00
C LEU A 159 14.01 20.25 -2.39
N ALA A 160 14.59 21.42 -2.17
CA ALA A 160 13.85 22.59 -1.70
C ALA A 160 12.87 23.13 -2.75
N ASN A 161 13.23 23.04 -4.03
CA ASN A 161 12.42 23.46 -5.15
C ASN A 161 12.08 22.26 -6.04
N PRO A 162 10.82 21.85 -6.19
CA PRO A 162 10.42 20.76 -7.05
C PRO A 162 10.81 20.91 -8.53
N THR A 163 10.97 22.14 -9.02
CA THR A 163 11.37 22.41 -10.41
C THR A 163 12.82 22.01 -10.71
N ASP A 164 13.64 21.77 -9.70
CA ASP A 164 15.02 21.31 -9.87
C ASP A 164 15.12 19.79 -10.13
N ALA A 165 14.01 19.07 -9.96
CA ALA A 165 13.95 17.65 -10.25
C ALA A 165 13.81 17.38 -11.75
N PHE A 166 14.61 16.45 -12.27
CA PHE A 166 14.44 15.94 -13.65
C PHE A 166 13.27 14.96 -13.76
N VAL A 167 12.90 14.31 -12.66
CA VAL A 167 11.72 13.43 -12.53
C VAL A 167 11.00 13.78 -11.25
N ASP A 168 9.70 13.99 -11.32
CA ASP A 168 8.85 14.20 -10.15
C ASP A 168 7.56 13.38 -10.26
N VAL A 169 7.12 12.86 -9.13
CA VAL A 169 5.84 12.18 -8.95
C VAL A 169 5.06 12.93 -7.88
N LYS A 170 3.85 13.34 -8.24
CA LYS A 170 2.95 14.07 -7.37
C LYS A 170 1.74 13.22 -7.05
N ALA A 171 1.39 13.11 -5.77
CA ALA A 171 0.17 12.46 -5.32
C ALA A 171 -0.66 13.40 -4.43
N LYS A 172 -1.99 13.36 -4.61
CA LYS A 172 -2.94 14.05 -3.73
C LYS A 172 -3.30 13.16 -2.55
N ILE A 173 -3.41 13.74 -1.37
CA ILE A 173 -3.84 13.03 -0.17
C ILE A 173 -5.25 13.47 0.18
N ILE A 174 -6.12 12.49 0.40
CA ILE A 174 -7.52 12.67 0.75
C ILE A 174 -7.71 12.13 2.16
N TYR A 175 -8.05 13.00 3.11
CA TYR A 175 -8.29 12.64 4.50
C TYR A 175 -9.76 12.43 4.82
N ASP A 176 -10.63 13.13 4.10
CA ASP A 176 -12.08 13.09 4.21
C ASP A 176 -12.69 13.91 3.07
N SER A 177 -14.01 13.88 2.93
CA SER A 177 -14.75 14.65 1.94
C SER A 177 -16.06 15.18 2.50
N LYS A 178 -16.99 15.61 1.63
CA LYS A 178 -18.29 16.11 2.07
C LYS A 178 -19.08 15.02 2.78
N GLN A 179 -19.72 15.37 3.86
CA GLN A 179 -20.54 14.44 4.63
C GLN A 179 -21.54 13.68 3.74
N GLY A 180 -21.47 12.35 3.81
CA GLY A 180 -22.37 11.44 3.13
C GLY A 180 -21.93 11.05 1.71
N ASP A 181 -20.89 11.66 1.11
CA ASP A 181 -20.33 11.14 -0.14
C ASP A 181 -19.53 9.84 0.08
N ILE A 182 -19.19 9.17 -1.01
CA ILE A 182 -18.57 7.84 -0.94
C ILE A 182 -17.21 7.85 -0.22
N ILE A 183 -16.42 8.93 -0.32
CA ILE A 183 -15.14 9.07 0.37
C ILE A 183 -15.37 9.21 1.88
N ASN A 184 -16.29 10.08 2.28
CA ASN A 184 -16.66 10.27 3.68
C ASN A 184 -17.23 8.97 4.29
N GLN A 185 -18.08 8.25 3.55
CA GLN A 185 -18.60 6.96 4.00
C GLN A 185 -17.47 5.95 4.20
N TYR A 186 -16.55 5.86 3.25
CA TYR A 186 -15.40 4.95 3.35
C TYR A 186 -14.48 5.30 4.53
N VAL A 187 -14.11 6.55 4.70
CA VAL A 187 -13.25 7.02 5.81
C VAL A 187 -13.95 6.79 7.16
N THR A 188 -15.26 7.00 7.24
CA THR A 188 -16.05 6.71 8.45
C THR A 188 -16.05 5.23 8.78
N PHE A 189 -16.26 4.37 7.78
CA PHE A 189 -16.16 2.92 7.92
C PHE A 189 -14.76 2.51 8.41
N ALA A 190 -13.69 2.98 7.76
CA ALA A 190 -12.32 2.61 8.11
C ALA A 190 -11.96 2.99 9.55
N ARG A 191 -12.34 4.20 9.99
CA ARG A 191 -12.15 4.65 11.39
C ARG A 191 -12.97 3.84 12.38
N ALA A 192 -14.20 3.46 12.02
CA ALA A 192 -15.01 2.57 12.86
C ALA A 192 -14.35 1.21 13.01
N PHE A 193 -13.85 0.64 11.92
CA PHE A 193 -13.14 -0.64 11.92
C PHE A 193 -11.90 -0.60 12.80
N ASP A 194 -11.02 0.39 12.61
CA ASP A 194 -9.83 0.58 13.46
C ASP A 194 -10.19 0.69 14.94
N SER A 195 -11.27 1.43 15.25
CA SER A 195 -11.74 1.59 16.63
C SER A 195 -12.22 0.27 17.24
N GLN A 196 -12.93 -0.55 16.47
CA GLN A 196 -13.41 -1.86 16.94
C GLN A 196 -12.25 -2.86 17.06
N ILE A 197 -11.28 -2.84 16.15
CA ILE A 197 -10.03 -3.62 16.28
C ILE A 197 -9.25 -3.21 17.54
N ALA A 198 -9.18 -1.93 17.86
CA ALA A 198 -8.53 -1.46 19.08
C ALA A 198 -9.23 -1.96 20.37
N LEU A 199 -10.57 -2.10 20.35
CA LEU A 199 -11.36 -2.55 21.49
C LEU A 199 -11.40 -4.07 21.67
N TYR A 200 -11.56 -4.80 20.58
CA TYR A 200 -11.83 -6.25 20.59
C TYR A 200 -10.71 -7.10 19.98
N GLY A 201 -9.63 -6.46 19.50
CA GLY A 201 -8.59 -7.13 18.74
C GLY A 201 -9.10 -7.59 17.37
N TYR A 202 -8.29 -8.39 16.69
CA TYR A 202 -8.60 -8.99 15.38
C TYR A 202 -9.56 -10.18 15.56
N THR A 203 -10.84 -9.91 15.73
CA THR A 203 -11.87 -10.91 16.06
C THR A 203 -13.14 -10.70 15.24
N GLN A 204 -13.95 -11.77 15.11
CA GLN A 204 -15.28 -11.67 14.49
C GLN A 204 -16.14 -10.59 15.16
N LYS A 205 -16.03 -10.45 16.47
CA LYS A 205 -16.77 -9.41 17.21
C LYS A 205 -16.44 -8.00 16.73
N ALA A 206 -15.16 -7.69 16.43
CA ALA A 206 -14.78 -6.40 15.89
C ALA A 206 -15.42 -6.14 14.53
N VAL A 207 -15.48 -7.16 13.66
CA VAL A 207 -16.15 -7.09 12.36
C VAL A 207 -17.64 -6.85 12.53
N ASP A 208 -18.32 -7.66 13.35
CA ASP A 208 -19.77 -7.57 13.57
C ASP A 208 -20.17 -6.21 14.12
N GLU A 209 -19.43 -5.68 15.13
CA GLU A 209 -19.71 -4.38 15.71
C GLU A 209 -19.44 -3.23 14.72
N THR A 210 -18.40 -3.34 13.87
CA THR A 210 -18.16 -2.37 12.81
C THR A 210 -19.33 -2.31 11.85
N ILE A 211 -19.79 -3.47 11.35
CA ILE A 211 -20.93 -3.57 10.45
C ILE A 211 -22.19 -2.98 11.11
N ARG A 212 -22.44 -3.31 12.39
CA ARG A 212 -23.58 -2.79 13.12
C ARG A 212 -23.54 -1.26 13.22
N ILE A 213 -22.42 -0.68 13.65
CA ILE A 213 -22.24 0.77 13.78
C ILE A 213 -22.45 1.47 12.45
N CYS A 214 -21.83 0.96 11.37
CA CYS A 214 -21.95 1.55 10.05
C CYS A 214 -23.40 1.47 9.52
N LYS A 215 -24.10 0.37 9.74
CA LYS A 215 -25.53 0.24 9.39
C LYS A 215 -26.42 1.22 10.16
N ASP A 216 -26.19 1.37 11.46
CA ASP A 216 -26.93 2.33 12.30
C ASP A 216 -26.74 3.78 11.83
N GLN A 217 -25.58 4.10 11.27
CA GLN A 217 -25.24 5.42 10.73
C GLN A 217 -25.54 5.57 9.23
N ASN A 218 -26.08 4.55 8.60
CA ASN A 218 -26.31 4.48 7.15
C ASN A 218 -25.03 4.72 6.31
N VAL A 219 -23.90 4.20 6.79
CA VAL A 219 -22.60 4.25 6.14
C VAL A 219 -22.34 2.95 5.39
N LEU A 220 -22.20 3.00 4.07
CA LEU A 220 -22.00 1.84 3.19
C LEU A 220 -22.96 0.68 3.48
N SER A 221 -24.20 0.97 3.94
CA SER A 221 -25.11 -0.02 4.52
C SER A 221 -25.47 -1.15 3.58
N ALA A 222 -25.67 -0.87 2.29
CA ALA A 222 -25.98 -1.88 1.27
C ALA A 222 -24.78 -2.80 1.01
N PHE A 223 -23.59 -2.22 0.87
CA PHE A 223 -22.33 -2.92 0.64
C PHE A 223 -21.95 -3.81 1.84
N LEU A 224 -22.01 -3.27 3.06
CA LEU A 224 -21.70 -4.00 4.29
C LEU A 224 -22.77 -5.04 4.70
N ALA A 225 -23.91 -5.09 4.01
CA ALA A 225 -24.91 -6.12 4.22
C ALA A 225 -24.56 -7.44 3.51
N GLU A 226 -23.62 -7.42 2.60
CA GLU A 226 -23.21 -8.58 1.82
C GLU A 226 -22.31 -9.51 2.65
N GLU A 227 -22.61 -10.80 2.63
CA GLU A 227 -21.85 -11.83 3.38
C GLU A 227 -20.37 -11.92 2.92
N GLU A 228 -20.13 -11.68 1.63
CA GLU A 228 -18.79 -11.67 1.05
C GLU A 228 -17.93 -10.57 1.66
N VAL A 229 -18.50 -9.37 1.87
CA VAL A 229 -17.79 -8.23 2.48
C VAL A 229 -17.42 -8.52 3.93
N ALA A 230 -18.32 -9.12 4.71
CA ALA A 230 -18.04 -9.56 6.08
C ALA A 230 -16.88 -10.58 6.12
N THR A 231 -16.86 -11.51 5.16
CA THR A 231 -15.77 -12.49 5.00
C THR A 231 -14.44 -11.83 4.68
N ILE A 232 -14.42 -10.84 3.77
CA ILE A 232 -13.22 -10.07 3.43
C ILE A 232 -12.71 -9.33 4.68
N MET A 233 -13.59 -8.65 5.42
CA MET A 233 -13.21 -7.95 6.65
C MET A 233 -12.58 -8.87 7.69
N PHE A 234 -13.15 -10.07 7.86
CA PHE A 234 -12.61 -11.05 8.78
C PHE A 234 -11.23 -11.56 8.34
N THR A 235 -11.07 -11.85 7.06
CA THR A 235 -9.78 -12.28 6.49
C THR A 235 -8.71 -11.21 6.66
N MET A 236 -9.03 -9.94 6.39
CA MET A 236 -8.12 -8.81 6.64
C MET A 236 -7.69 -8.72 8.12
N ALA A 237 -8.67 -8.88 9.04
CA ALA A 237 -8.38 -8.83 10.47
C ALA A 237 -7.44 -9.97 10.90
N ASP A 238 -7.65 -11.19 10.40
CA ASP A 238 -6.81 -12.35 10.73
C ASP A 238 -5.39 -12.22 10.18
N GLU A 239 -5.25 -11.72 8.96
CA GLU A 239 -3.96 -11.47 8.34
C GLU A 239 -3.15 -10.35 9.03
N GLU A 240 -3.81 -9.27 9.39
CA GLU A 240 -3.18 -8.18 10.13
C GLU A 240 -2.69 -8.65 11.49
N LYS A 241 -3.45 -9.54 12.16
CA LYS A 241 -3.03 -10.20 13.38
C LYS A 241 -1.76 -11.05 13.17
N ALA A 242 -1.74 -11.87 12.10
CA ALA A 242 -0.57 -12.68 11.77
C ALA A 242 0.64 -11.80 11.46
N ARG A 243 0.46 -10.72 10.70
CA ARG A 243 1.52 -9.76 10.36
C ARG A 243 2.12 -9.11 11.61
N LYS A 244 1.30 -8.64 12.55
CA LYS A 244 1.78 -8.06 13.81
C LYS A 244 2.56 -9.05 14.65
N PHE A 245 2.09 -10.29 14.71
CA PHE A 245 2.82 -11.35 15.41
C PHE A 245 4.23 -11.55 14.82
N TRP A 246 4.34 -11.62 13.48
CA TRP A 246 5.63 -11.73 12.80
C TRP A 246 6.53 -10.50 13.02
N GLU A 247 5.97 -9.30 13.01
CA GLU A 247 6.71 -8.05 13.27
C GLU A 247 7.27 -8.02 14.70
N GLU A 248 6.48 -8.44 15.69
CA GLU A 248 6.91 -8.55 17.09
C GLU A 248 8.02 -9.61 17.26
N GLU A 249 7.89 -10.75 16.60
CA GLU A 249 8.91 -11.81 16.62
C GLU A 249 10.22 -11.34 15.99
N LEU A 250 10.17 -10.72 14.80
CA LEU A 250 11.34 -10.15 14.14
C LEU A 250 12.01 -9.04 14.96
N LYS A 251 11.21 -8.20 15.63
CA LYS A 251 11.72 -7.16 16.49
C LYS A 251 12.47 -7.75 17.69
N SER A 252 11.88 -8.73 18.37
CA SER A 252 12.48 -9.46 19.47
C SER A 252 13.81 -10.13 19.03
N GLU A 253 13.82 -10.79 17.89
CA GLU A 253 15.03 -11.41 17.32
C GLU A 253 16.13 -10.38 16.99
N SER A 254 15.73 -9.22 16.45
CA SER A 254 16.64 -8.12 16.15
C SER A 254 17.24 -7.49 17.40
N GLU A 255 16.44 -7.31 18.46
CA GLU A 255 16.89 -6.82 19.77
C GLU A 255 17.89 -7.80 20.41
N MET A 256 17.58 -9.09 20.44
CA MET A 256 18.50 -10.13 20.93
C MET A 256 19.84 -10.14 20.17
N LYS A 257 19.78 -10.09 18.83
CA LYS A 257 21.00 -10.00 17.99
C LYS A 257 21.77 -8.70 18.21
N GLY A 258 21.06 -7.61 18.49
CA GLY A 258 21.66 -6.31 18.84
C GLY A 258 22.42 -6.36 20.17
N GLU A 259 21.82 -6.94 21.21
CA GLU A 259 22.44 -7.15 22.53
C GLU A 259 23.65 -8.07 22.42
N GLU A 260 23.54 -9.20 21.74
CA GLU A 260 24.63 -10.14 21.50
C GLU A 260 25.85 -9.46 20.82
N ARG A 261 25.59 -8.69 19.75
CA ARG A 261 26.66 -7.92 19.07
C ARG A 261 27.27 -6.85 19.98
N GLY A 262 26.45 -6.20 20.80
CA GLY A 262 26.88 -5.22 21.80
C GLY A 262 27.81 -5.84 22.85
N LEU A 263 27.44 -6.99 23.38
CA LEU A 263 28.26 -7.76 24.34
C LEU A 263 29.57 -8.23 23.71
N LEU A 264 29.54 -8.81 22.52
CA LEU A 264 30.76 -9.21 21.78
C LEU A 264 31.72 -8.03 21.54
N LYS A 265 31.19 -6.86 21.17
CA LYS A 265 31.97 -5.64 21.00
C LYS A 265 32.59 -5.20 22.33
N SER A 266 31.87 -5.28 23.43
CA SER A 266 32.34 -4.93 24.77
C SER A 266 33.42 -5.91 25.26
N ILE A 267 33.25 -7.22 25.06
CA ILE A 267 34.24 -8.23 25.39
C ILE A 267 35.54 -7.95 24.64
N ARG A 268 35.47 -7.76 23.30
CA ARG A 268 36.67 -7.45 22.46
C ARG A 268 37.36 -6.16 22.90
N ALA A 269 36.59 -5.14 23.27
CA ALA A 269 37.13 -3.87 23.76
C ALA A 269 37.89 -4.03 25.07
N LEU A 270 37.36 -4.77 26.06
CA LEU A 270 38.01 -5.07 27.31
C LEU A 270 39.25 -5.93 27.13
N MET A 271 39.19 -6.98 26.33
CA MET A 271 40.36 -7.80 25.97
C MET A 271 41.49 -6.95 25.42
N LYS A 272 41.20 -6.01 24.54
CA LYS A 272 42.20 -5.13 23.89
C LYS A 272 42.73 -4.07 24.84
N SER A 273 41.87 -3.38 25.60
CA SER A 273 42.25 -2.24 26.44
C SER A 273 42.96 -2.66 27.73
N MET A 274 42.53 -3.78 28.31
CA MET A 274 43.01 -4.26 29.60
C MET A 274 44.00 -5.42 29.46
N GLN A 275 44.26 -5.88 28.20
CA GLN A 275 45.05 -7.08 27.88
C GLN A 275 44.53 -8.35 28.62
N TRP A 276 43.20 -8.41 28.77
CA TRP A 276 42.53 -9.54 29.41
C TRP A 276 42.27 -10.67 28.42
N ASN A 277 42.18 -11.90 28.95
CA ASN A 277 41.59 -13.00 28.20
C ASN A 277 40.08 -12.93 28.17
N ALA A 278 39.45 -13.73 27.29
CA ALA A 278 38.01 -13.74 27.11
C ALA A 278 37.21 -13.97 28.40
N ASN A 279 37.69 -14.91 29.26
CA ASN A 279 37.04 -15.21 30.52
C ASN A 279 37.05 -14.02 31.48
N GLN A 280 38.18 -13.34 31.62
CA GLN A 280 38.31 -12.15 32.44
C GLN A 280 37.42 -11.01 31.97
N ALA A 281 37.29 -10.81 30.64
CA ALA A 281 36.42 -9.81 30.07
C ALA A 281 34.93 -10.18 30.30
N MET A 282 34.56 -11.45 30.16
CA MET A 282 33.21 -11.95 30.38
C MET A 282 32.82 -11.91 31.88
N ASP A 283 33.79 -12.15 32.80
CA ASP A 283 33.58 -11.99 34.27
C ASP A 283 33.27 -10.53 34.60
N ALA A 284 34.03 -9.59 34.08
CA ALA A 284 33.82 -8.16 34.31
C ALA A 284 32.47 -7.66 33.81
N LEU A 285 31.97 -8.24 32.70
CA LEU A 285 30.66 -7.96 32.14
C LEU A 285 29.54 -8.78 32.81
N GLN A 286 29.85 -9.61 33.80
CA GLN A 286 28.92 -10.46 34.56
C GLN A 286 28.12 -11.42 33.62
N ILE A 287 28.74 -11.90 32.57
CA ILE A 287 28.08 -12.83 31.65
C ILE A 287 27.86 -14.18 32.31
N PRO A 288 26.63 -14.72 32.36
CA PRO A 288 26.33 -16.00 32.97
C PRO A 288 27.19 -17.14 32.41
N ALA A 289 27.59 -18.08 33.25
CA ALA A 289 28.44 -19.20 32.85
C ALA A 289 27.86 -20.05 31.71
N ALA A 290 26.53 -20.16 31.66
CA ALA A 290 25.81 -20.89 30.62
C ALA A 290 26.02 -20.29 29.23
N ASP A 291 26.19 -18.97 29.11
CA ASP A 291 26.25 -18.24 27.84
C ASP A 291 27.68 -18.04 27.33
N ARG A 292 28.69 -18.23 28.20
CA ARG A 292 30.11 -17.95 27.87
C ARG A 292 30.65 -18.78 26.74
N SER A 293 30.19 -20.02 26.61
CA SER A 293 30.61 -20.88 25.50
C SER A 293 30.17 -20.35 24.14
N ILE A 294 29.02 -19.69 24.08
CA ILE A 294 28.49 -19.06 22.86
C ILE A 294 29.38 -17.89 22.45
N TYR A 295 29.62 -16.96 23.40
CA TYR A 295 30.46 -15.80 23.12
C TYR A 295 31.93 -16.18 22.84
N ALA A 296 32.47 -17.18 23.54
CA ALA A 296 33.83 -17.64 23.29
C ALA A 296 34.04 -18.20 21.87
N SER A 297 33.00 -18.81 21.29
CA SER A 297 33.06 -19.32 19.91
C SER A 297 33.01 -18.23 18.83
N MET A 298 32.60 -17.00 19.21
CA MET A 298 32.43 -15.86 18.30
C MET A 298 33.54 -14.79 18.41
N LEU A 299 34.50 -14.97 19.34
CA LEU A 299 35.60 -14.05 19.58
C LEU A 299 36.80 -14.34 18.66
#